data_6c5de0e9e16f7aef7c91ed403d295e4c
#
_entry.id   6c5de0e9e16f7aef7c91ed403d295e4c
#
_cell.length_a   1.000
_cell.length_b   1.000
_cell.length_c   1.000
_cell.angle_alpha   90.00
_cell.angle_beta   90.00
_cell.angle_gamma   90.00
#
_symmetry.space_group_name_H-M   'P 1'
#
loop_
_entity.id
_entity.type
_entity.pdbx_description
1 polymer ?
#
loop_
_entity_poly.entity_id
_entity_poly.type
_entity_poly.pdbx_seq_one_letter_code
_entity_poly.pdbx_strand_id
1 'polypeptide(L)'
;IGVGSGGTVTGVGETIKAWTNDVRIVAVEPYESQALSGGLTGNHGIPEIGFGLVPENYNAYVVDNVAAVTTADAARAAQRVLRTDAIPASISAGAALHAAAQLLANGTSRSALAVFSGRQSL
;
A
#
# COMPACT_ATOMS: atom_id res chain seq x y z
N ILE A 1 -2.53 -2.40 1.02
CA ILE A 1 -2.56 -1.49 2.19
C ILE A 1 -1.18 -0.87 2.35
N GLY A 2 -1.11 0.45 2.31
CA GLY A 2 0.12 1.17 2.62
C GLY A 2 0.54 0.99 4.08
N VAL A 3 1.84 0.89 4.34
CA VAL A 3 2.34 0.60 5.69
C VAL A 3 3.08 1.81 6.26
N GLY A 4 2.45 2.48 7.21
CA GLY A 4 3.07 3.49 8.06
C GLY A 4 3.50 2.88 9.39
N SER A 5 2.63 2.89 10.39
CA SER A 5 2.89 2.26 11.68
C SER A 5 2.74 0.73 11.65
N GLY A 6 2.11 0.20 10.62
CA GLY A 6 1.82 -1.23 10.50
C GLY A 6 0.52 -1.68 11.15
N GLY A 7 -0.20 -0.77 11.79
CA GLY A 7 -1.43 -1.11 12.51
C GLY A 7 -2.56 -1.55 11.61
N THR A 8 -2.79 -0.84 10.50
CA THR A 8 -3.89 -1.17 9.58
C THR A 8 -3.68 -2.52 8.91
N VAL A 9 -2.51 -2.73 8.28
CA VAL A 9 -2.24 -3.99 7.57
C VAL A 9 -2.25 -5.18 8.53
N THR A 10 -1.75 -5.00 9.74
CA THR A 10 -1.71 -6.05 10.75
C THR A 10 -3.10 -6.38 11.27
N GLY A 11 -3.89 -5.37 11.63
CA GLY A 11 -5.26 -5.59 12.13
C GLY A 11 -6.17 -6.20 11.07
N VAL A 12 -6.13 -5.70 9.85
CA VAL A 12 -6.89 -6.27 8.73
C VAL A 12 -6.40 -7.68 8.41
N GLY A 13 -5.09 -7.86 8.32
CA GLY A 13 -4.51 -9.16 7.99
C GLY A 13 -4.81 -10.24 9.02
N GLU A 14 -4.64 -9.94 10.30
CA GLU A 14 -4.96 -10.89 11.37
C GLU A 14 -6.44 -11.26 11.37
N THR A 15 -7.32 -10.29 11.20
CA THR A 15 -8.77 -10.52 11.16
C THR A 15 -9.17 -11.39 9.97
N ILE A 16 -8.69 -11.06 8.77
CA ILE A 16 -9.02 -11.81 7.56
C ILE A 16 -8.43 -13.22 7.61
N LYS A 17 -7.16 -13.35 8.01
CA LYS A 17 -6.51 -14.66 8.07
C LYS A 17 -7.12 -15.59 9.12
N ALA A 18 -7.78 -15.06 10.14
CA ALA A 18 -8.55 -15.86 11.08
C ALA A 18 -9.81 -16.47 10.44
N TRP A 19 -10.32 -15.87 9.36
CA TRP A 19 -11.52 -16.31 8.66
C TRP A 19 -11.23 -17.17 7.43
N THR A 20 -10.19 -16.80 6.64
CA THR A 20 -9.92 -17.46 5.37
C THR A 20 -8.46 -17.22 4.94
N ASN A 21 -7.93 -18.19 4.18
CA ASN A 21 -6.65 -18.06 3.48
C ASN A 21 -6.83 -17.68 2.00
N ASP A 22 -8.06 -17.44 1.55
CA ASP A 22 -8.35 -17.16 0.14
C ASP A 22 -8.14 -15.69 -0.23
N VAL A 23 -7.92 -14.83 0.75
CA VAL A 23 -7.64 -13.41 0.53
C VAL A 23 -6.15 -13.15 0.75
N ARG A 24 -5.51 -12.62 -0.28
CA ARG A 24 -4.10 -12.23 -0.22
C ARG A 24 -3.96 -10.83 0.35
N ILE A 25 -3.10 -10.68 1.34
CA ILE A 25 -2.78 -9.39 1.95
C ILE A 25 -1.48 -8.87 1.36
N VAL A 26 -1.54 -7.68 0.77
CA VAL A 26 -0.39 -7.04 0.14
C VAL A 26 -0.07 -5.75 0.89
N ALA A 27 1.13 -5.68 1.45
CA ALA A 27 1.67 -4.47 2.05
C ALA A 27 2.32 -3.61 0.96
N VAL A 28 2.15 -2.29 1.06
CA VAL A 28 2.69 -1.35 0.07
C VAL A 28 3.71 -0.45 0.75
N GLU A 29 4.89 -0.35 0.16
CA GLU A 29 5.97 0.53 0.60
C GLU A 29 6.51 1.35 -0.57
N PRO A 30 7.19 2.49 -0.30
CA PRO A 30 7.83 3.24 -1.37
C PRO A 30 8.95 2.42 -2.02
N TYR A 31 9.04 2.48 -3.34
CA TYR A 31 10.17 1.88 -4.05
C TYR A 31 11.50 2.51 -3.60
N GLU A 32 11.49 3.80 -3.29
CA GLU A 32 12.67 4.54 -2.85
C GLU A 32 13.10 4.22 -1.41
N SER A 33 12.26 3.48 -0.66
CA SER A 33 12.57 3.12 0.74
C SER A 33 11.91 1.79 1.10
N GLN A 34 12.63 0.71 0.86
CA GLN A 34 12.08 -0.66 0.91
C GLN A 34 12.48 -1.40 2.19
N ALA A 35 12.17 -0.82 3.34
CA ALA A 35 12.49 -1.43 4.63
C ALA A 35 11.78 -2.78 4.85
N LEU A 36 10.51 -2.91 4.42
CA LEU A 36 9.73 -4.14 4.62
C LEU A 36 10.28 -5.31 3.80
N SER A 37 10.83 -5.01 2.63
CA SER A 37 11.42 -6.02 1.73
C SER A 37 12.88 -6.33 2.06
N GLY A 38 13.46 -5.68 3.06
CA GLY A 38 14.87 -5.83 3.38
C GLY A 38 15.81 -5.13 2.40
N GLY A 39 15.29 -4.18 1.61
CA GLY A 39 16.07 -3.41 0.65
C GLY A 39 16.63 -2.11 1.22
N LEU A 40 17.12 -1.26 0.33
CA LEU A 40 17.66 0.04 0.71
C LEU A 40 16.54 0.97 1.15
N THR A 41 16.84 1.81 2.14
CA THR A 41 15.94 2.86 2.61
C THR A 41 16.45 4.22 2.14
N GLY A 42 15.55 5.18 2.02
CA GLY A 42 15.89 6.50 1.54
C GLY A 42 14.71 7.46 1.57
N ASN A 43 14.94 8.65 1.03
CA ASN A 43 13.90 9.67 0.95
C ASN A 43 12.91 9.35 -0.16
N HIS A 44 11.64 9.68 0.11
CA HIS A 44 10.55 9.50 -0.86
C HIS A 44 9.49 10.58 -0.61
N GLY A 45 8.55 10.69 -1.55
CA GLY A 45 7.48 11.68 -1.48
C GLY A 45 6.09 11.10 -1.23
N ILE A 46 5.99 9.94 -0.57
CA ILE A 46 4.72 9.33 -0.22
C ILE A 46 4.47 9.51 1.28
N PRO A 47 3.73 10.56 1.71
CA PRO A 47 3.50 10.81 3.13
C PRO A 47 2.77 9.63 3.80
N GLU A 48 2.97 9.48 5.09
CA GLU A 48 2.28 8.54 5.98
C GLU A 48 2.75 7.08 5.88
N ILE A 49 3.59 6.74 4.91
CA ILE A 49 4.16 5.40 4.79
C ILE A 49 5.68 5.47 4.64
N GLY A 50 6.34 4.32 4.78
CA GLY A 50 7.78 4.23 4.49
C GLY A 50 8.66 5.04 5.44
N PHE A 51 8.63 4.74 6.73
CA PHE A 51 9.40 5.47 7.73
C PHE A 51 10.87 5.03 7.83
N GLY A 52 11.34 4.21 6.89
CA GLY A 52 12.73 3.79 6.85
C GLY A 52 13.10 2.65 7.79
N LEU A 53 12.12 2.03 8.41
CA LEU A 53 12.31 0.89 9.32
C LEU A 53 11.10 -0.05 9.25
N VAL A 54 11.26 -1.26 9.76
CA VAL A 54 10.14 -2.18 9.95
C VAL A 54 9.44 -1.81 11.24
N PRO A 55 8.16 -1.38 11.20
CA PRO A 55 7.46 -0.96 12.41
C PRO A 55 7.25 -2.11 13.40
N GLU A 56 7.26 -1.80 14.69
CA GLU A 56 6.99 -2.81 15.72
C GLU A 56 5.62 -3.46 15.60
N ASN A 57 4.62 -2.68 15.18
CA ASN A 57 3.25 -3.16 15.02
C ASN A 57 3.02 -3.95 13.72
N TYR A 58 4.05 -4.06 12.89
CA TYR A 58 3.93 -4.77 11.60
C TYR A 58 4.09 -6.27 11.81
N ASN A 59 3.03 -7.02 11.55
CA ASN A 59 3.06 -8.47 11.61
C ASN A 59 3.28 -9.04 10.20
N ALA A 60 4.53 -9.42 9.91
CA ALA A 60 4.88 -9.96 8.59
C ALA A 60 4.19 -11.31 8.28
N TYR A 61 3.76 -12.04 9.30
CA TYR A 61 3.13 -13.35 9.10
C TYR A 61 1.77 -13.27 8.43
N VAL A 62 1.07 -12.15 8.52
CA VAL A 62 -0.23 -11.98 7.87
C VAL A 62 -0.13 -11.32 6.50
N VAL A 63 1.06 -10.95 6.06
CA VAL A 63 1.32 -10.31 4.77
C VAL A 63 1.84 -11.36 3.79
N ASP A 64 1.14 -11.51 2.68
CA ASP A 64 1.52 -12.47 1.63
C ASP A 64 2.58 -11.92 0.69
N ASN A 65 2.49 -10.63 0.37
CA ASN A 65 3.42 -9.96 -0.55
C ASN A 65 3.65 -8.52 -0.11
N VAL A 66 4.82 -8.00 -0.47
CA VAL A 66 5.14 -6.57 -0.34
C VAL A 66 5.31 -5.99 -1.73
N ALA A 67 4.55 -4.95 -2.04
CA ALA A 67 4.63 -4.23 -3.30
C ALA A 67 5.35 -2.90 -3.10
N ALA A 68 6.33 -2.61 -3.94
CA ALA A 68 7.05 -1.36 -3.93
C ALA A 68 6.49 -0.44 -5.02
N VAL A 69 6.14 0.79 -4.67
CA VAL A 69 5.56 1.78 -5.59
C VAL A 69 6.41 3.04 -5.55
N THR A 70 6.78 3.55 -6.73
CA THR A 70 7.54 4.81 -6.80
C THR A 70 6.67 5.99 -6.39
N THR A 71 7.29 7.02 -5.85
CA THR A 71 6.58 8.29 -5.54
C THR A 71 5.85 8.83 -6.77
N ALA A 72 6.48 8.76 -7.95
CA ALA A 72 5.88 9.26 -9.19
C ALA A 72 4.61 8.46 -9.57
N ASP A 73 4.65 7.15 -9.48
CA ASP A 73 3.49 6.31 -9.79
C ASP A 73 2.35 6.51 -8.79
N ALA A 74 2.68 6.65 -7.51
CA ALA A 74 1.70 6.94 -6.47
C ALA A 74 0.99 8.28 -6.72
N ALA A 75 1.75 9.33 -7.04
CA ALA A 75 1.20 10.64 -7.35
C ALA A 75 0.30 10.62 -8.59
N ARG A 76 0.73 9.91 -9.66
CA ARG A 76 -0.08 9.77 -10.87
C ARG A 76 -1.38 9.03 -10.61
N ALA A 77 -1.36 7.96 -9.82
CA ALA A 77 -2.56 7.22 -9.46
C ALA A 77 -3.54 8.08 -8.67
N ALA A 78 -3.04 8.88 -7.71
CA ALA A 78 -3.87 9.81 -6.95
C ALA A 78 -4.53 10.86 -7.85
N GLN A 79 -3.78 11.45 -8.77
CA GLN A 79 -4.31 12.41 -9.74
C GLN A 79 -5.34 11.79 -10.68
N ARG A 80 -5.08 10.58 -11.12
CA ARG A 80 -5.98 9.88 -12.06
C ARG A 80 -7.33 9.59 -11.41
N VAL A 81 -7.36 9.06 -10.19
CA VAL A 81 -8.62 8.74 -9.52
C VAL A 81 -9.41 9.99 -9.17
N LEU A 82 -8.74 11.10 -8.91
CA LEU A 82 -9.40 12.39 -8.74
C LEU A 82 -10.13 12.81 -10.04
N ARG A 83 -9.48 12.66 -11.18
CA ARG A 83 -10.05 13.05 -12.47
C ARG A 83 -11.16 12.11 -12.96
N THR A 84 -10.98 10.79 -12.77
CA THR A 84 -11.92 9.79 -13.30
C THR A 84 -13.11 9.56 -12.39
N ASP A 85 -12.91 9.61 -11.08
CA ASP A 85 -13.91 9.21 -10.09
C ASP A 85 -14.21 10.30 -9.05
N ALA A 86 -13.59 11.48 -9.19
CA ALA A 86 -13.75 12.60 -8.25
C ALA A 86 -13.41 12.22 -6.80
N ILE A 87 -12.47 11.29 -6.60
CA ILE A 87 -12.01 10.87 -5.28
C ILE A 87 -10.73 11.64 -4.94
N PRO A 88 -10.75 12.49 -3.89
CA PRO A 88 -9.57 13.28 -3.50
C PRO A 88 -8.58 12.43 -2.70
N ALA A 89 -7.96 11.45 -3.34
CA ALA A 89 -7.03 10.52 -2.73
C ALA A 89 -5.70 11.19 -2.37
N SER A 90 -5.13 10.80 -1.24
CA SER A 90 -3.75 11.16 -0.89
C SER A 90 -2.75 10.42 -1.79
N ILE A 91 -1.49 10.83 -1.76
CA ILE A 91 -0.43 10.12 -2.50
C ILE A 91 -0.27 8.69 -1.94
N SER A 92 -0.40 8.49 -0.64
CA SER A 92 -0.36 7.15 -0.05
C SER A 92 -1.52 6.28 -0.52
N ALA A 93 -2.72 6.84 -0.66
CA ALA A 93 -3.85 6.15 -1.29
C ALA A 93 -3.56 5.81 -2.76
N GLY A 94 -2.91 6.72 -3.46
CA GLY A 94 -2.44 6.49 -4.84
C GLY A 94 -1.47 5.32 -4.93
N ALA A 95 -0.58 5.17 -3.96
CA ALA A 95 0.34 4.02 -3.90
C ALA A 95 -0.43 2.70 -3.77
N ALA A 96 -1.41 2.64 -2.86
CA ALA A 96 -2.24 1.45 -2.69
C ALA A 96 -3.05 1.14 -3.96
N LEU A 97 -3.61 2.16 -4.60
CA LEU A 97 -4.36 2.01 -5.84
C LEU A 97 -3.47 1.51 -6.97
N HIS A 98 -2.27 2.06 -7.12
CA HIS A 98 -1.32 1.63 -8.15
C HIS A 98 -0.94 0.15 -7.97
N ALA A 99 -0.63 -0.26 -6.75
CA ALA A 99 -0.31 -1.66 -6.44
C ALA A 99 -1.48 -2.58 -6.77
N ALA A 100 -2.71 -2.20 -6.41
CA ALA A 100 -3.91 -2.97 -6.73
C ALA A 100 -4.11 -3.11 -8.24
N ALA A 101 -3.94 -2.02 -8.99
CA ALA A 101 -4.05 -2.02 -10.45
C ALA A 101 -3.02 -2.93 -11.11
N GLN A 102 -1.79 -2.95 -10.60
CA GLN A 102 -0.74 -3.85 -11.08
C GLN A 102 -1.10 -5.32 -10.88
N LEU A 103 -1.64 -5.68 -9.72
CA LEU A 103 -2.06 -7.06 -9.45
C LEU A 103 -3.18 -7.52 -10.38
N LEU A 104 -4.11 -6.62 -10.71
CA LEU A 104 -5.17 -6.91 -11.66
C LEU A 104 -4.62 -7.02 -13.09
N ALA A 105 -3.76 -6.08 -13.49
CA ALA A 105 -3.21 -6.01 -14.84
C ALA A 105 -2.34 -7.23 -15.18
N ASN A 106 -1.57 -7.75 -14.22
CA ASN A 106 -0.69 -8.89 -14.46
C ASN A 106 -1.37 -10.26 -14.21
N GLY A 107 -2.67 -10.26 -13.94
CA GLY A 107 -3.44 -11.50 -13.75
C GLY A 107 -3.25 -12.19 -12.41
N THR A 108 -2.57 -11.55 -11.44
CA THR A 108 -2.36 -12.13 -10.12
C THR A 108 -3.66 -12.28 -9.35
N SER A 109 -4.61 -11.35 -9.53
CA SER A 109 -5.90 -11.35 -8.84
C SER A 109 -7.01 -10.94 -9.80
N ARG A 110 -8.23 -11.42 -9.53
CA ARG A 110 -9.44 -11.04 -10.28
C ARG A 110 -10.08 -9.78 -9.74
N SER A 111 -9.92 -9.53 -8.45
CA SER A 111 -10.44 -8.34 -7.78
C SER A 111 -9.45 -7.91 -6.71
N ALA A 112 -9.43 -6.63 -6.40
CA ALA A 112 -8.56 -6.07 -5.38
C ALA A 112 -9.27 -4.96 -4.62
N LEU A 113 -9.04 -4.89 -3.32
CA LEU A 113 -9.49 -3.82 -2.46
C LEU A 113 -8.29 -2.98 -2.06
N ALA A 114 -8.25 -1.71 -2.46
CA ALA A 114 -7.24 -0.76 -2.02
C ALA A 114 -7.78 0.05 -0.85
N VAL A 115 -7.05 0.08 0.26
CA VAL A 115 -7.44 0.86 1.44
C VAL A 115 -6.84 2.26 1.32
N PHE A 116 -7.70 3.26 1.32
CA PHE A 116 -7.30 4.66 1.30
C PHE A 116 -7.33 5.21 2.73
N SER A 117 -6.17 5.47 3.30
CA SER A 117 -6.03 5.90 4.69
C SER A 117 -5.98 7.42 4.86
N GLY A 118 -5.96 8.17 3.79
CA GLY A 118 -5.93 9.63 3.81
C GLY A 118 -6.58 10.22 2.59
N ARG A 119 -6.70 11.54 2.57
CA ARG A 119 -7.22 12.29 1.43
C ARG A 119 -6.24 13.36 1.00
N GLN A 120 -6.46 13.92 -0.18
CA GLN A 120 -5.65 15.02 -0.70
C GLN A 120 -5.73 16.23 0.24
N SER A 121 -4.57 16.82 0.52
CA SER A 121 -4.50 18.08 1.24
C SER A 121 -4.99 19.23 0.36
N LEU A 122 -5.71 20.15 0.97
CA LEU A 122 -6.19 21.35 0.29
C LEU A 122 -5.18 22.47 0.38
#